data_a8cf81d6fe2797ea430a9b1b74c1e3d6
#
_entry.id   a8cf81d6fe2797ea430a9b1b74c1e3d6
#
_cell.length_a   1.000
_cell.length_b   1.000
_cell.length_c   1.000
_cell.angle_alpha   90.00
_cell.angle_beta   90.00
_cell.angle_gamma   90.00
#
_symmetry.space_group_name_H-M   'P 1'
#
loop_
_entity.id
_entity.type
_entity.pdbx_description
1 polymer ?
#
loop_
_entity_poly.entity_id
_entity_poly.type
_entity_poly.pdbx_seq_one_letter_code
_entity_poly.pdbx_strand_id
1 'polypeptide(L)'
;DLLVEEAVSVGDVVRLFSFRKGQANLVELTLPDGSACIGKTVEEIELPENAALAAIVRDGRVITAKAHDVFAAGDELLFVASADAEALIKSCFIS
;
A
#
# COMPACT_ATOMS: atom_id res chain seq x y z
N ASP A 1 9.94 13.89 -0.37
CA ASP A 1 9.50 15.17 0.10
C ASP A 1 9.11 15.12 1.56
N LEU A 2 9.44 16.15 2.31
CA LEU A 2 9.20 16.20 3.74
C LEU A 2 7.73 16.06 4.11
N LEU A 3 6.87 16.68 3.32
CA LEU A 3 5.44 16.64 3.63
C LEU A 3 4.89 15.24 3.55
N VAL A 4 5.37 14.47 2.59
CA VAL A 4 4.91 13.09 2.46
C VAL A 4 5.38 12.27 3.65
N GLU A 5 6.64 12.45 4.05
CA GLU A 5 7.16 11.69 5.18
C GLU A 5 6.37 11.98 6.45
N GLU A 6 6.02 13.24 6.65
CA GLU A 6 5.31 13.62 7.87
C GLU A 6 3.88 13.15 7.88
N ALA A 7 3.30 12.93 6.69
CA ALA A 7 1.91 12.52 6.60
C ALA A 7 1.72 11.02 6.79
N VAL A 8 2.78 10.24 6.66
CA VAL A 8 2.68 8.78 6.67
C VAL A 8 2.81 8.23 8.08
N SER A 9 1.83 7.41 8.48
CA SER A 9 1.86 6.69 9.75
C SER A 9 1.91 5.20 9.45
N VAL A 10 2.78 4.49 10.18
CA VAL A 10 2.91 3.05 9.97
C VAL A 10 1.57 2.38 10.31
N GLY A 11 1.11 1.55 9.40
CA GLY A 11 -0.13 0.81 9.60
C GLY A 11 -1.39 1.54 9.19
N ASP A 12 -1.28 2.79 8.76
CA ASP A 12 -2.44 3.55 8.29
C ASP A 12 -2.39 3.76 6.81
N VAL A 13 -3.58 3.82 6.19
CA VAL A 13 -3.69 4.14 4.78
C VAL A 13 -3.75 5.66 4.66
N VAL A 14 -2.80 6.20 3.92
CA VAL A 14 -2.67 7.65 3.76
C VAL A 14 -2.88 8.00 2.29
N ARG A 15 -3.82 8.89 2.04
CA ARG A 15 -4.06 9.35 0.68
C ARG A 15 -3.04 10.42 0.33
N LEU A 16 -2.25 10.16 -0.71
CA LEU A 16 -1.21 11.08 -1.14
C LEU A 16 -1.69 12.01 -2.24
N PHE A 17 -2.61 11.56 -3.07
CA PHE A 17 -2.99 12.31 -4.26
C PHE A 17 -4.33 11.80 -4.78
N SER A 18 -5.19 12.71 -5.22
CA SER A 18 -6.45 12.34 -5.87
C SER A 18 -6.32 12.60 -7.35
N PHE A 19 -6.65 11.58 -8.15
CA PHE A 19 -6.59 11.73 -9.57
C PHE A 19 -7.77 12.58 -10.06
N ARG A 20 -7.60 13.10 -11.25
CA ARG A 20 -8.60 13.93 -11.86
C ARG A 20 -9.92 13.18 -11.89
N LYS A 21 -11.00 13.85 -11.60
CA LYS A 21 -12.35 13.33 -11.53
C LYS A 21 -12.68 12.58 -10.26
N GLY A 22 -11.72 12.46 -9.35
CA GLY A 22 -12.01 11.99 -8.01
C GLY A 22 -12.42 10.55 -7.85
N GLN A 23 -12.26 9.73 -8.89
CA GLN A 23 -12.67 8.34 -8.82
C GLN A 23 -11.59 7.44 -8.26
N ALA A 24 -10.34 7.85 -8.34
CA ALA A 24 -9.22 7.06 -7.88
C ALA A 24 -8.22 7.93 -7.16
N ASN A 25 -7.50 7.32 -6.23
CA ASN A 25 -6.52 8.02 -5.41
C ASN A 25 -5.24 7.21 -5.35
N LEU A 26 -4.12 7.92 -5.23
CA LEU A 26 -2.85 7.27 -4.90
C LEU A 26 -2.76 7.24 -3.39
N VAL A 27 -2.64 6.06 -2.83
CA VAL A 27 -2.60 5.90 -1.37
C VAL A 27 -1.39 5.08 -0.98
N GLU A 28 -0.94 5.24 0.25
CA GLU A 28 0.24 4.59 0.75
C GLU A 28 -0.08 3.90 2.06
N LEU A 29 0.51 2.73 2.26
CA LEU A 29 0.40 2.00 3.52
C LEU A 29 1.78 1.48 3.85
N THR A 30 2.32 1.85 5.01
CA THR A 30 3.58 1.31 5.48
C THR A 30 3.31 0.08 6.33
N LEU A 31 3.91 -1.03 5.96
CA LEU A 31 3.63 -2.32 6.57
C LEU A 31 4.28 -2.41 7.94
N PRO A 32 3.48 -2.59 9.01
CA PRO A 32 4.06 -2.71 10.35
C PRO A 32 4.68 -4.08 10.56
N ASP A 33 5.53 -4.18 11.59
CA ASP A 33 6.23 -5.42 11.90
C ASP A 33 5.29 -6.59 12.17
N GLY A 34 4.12 -6.31 12.72
CA GLY A 34 3.18 -7.36 13.09
C GLY A 34 2.21 -7.79 12.00
N SER A 35 2.38 -7.28 10.79
CA SER A 35 1.45 -7.60 9.72
C SER A 35 1.52 -9.08 9.36
N ALA A 36 0.36 -9.70 9.21
CA ALA A 36 0.28 -11.09 8.79
C ALA A 36 0.72 -11.30 7.34
N CYS A 37 0.86 -10.23 6.58
CA CYS A 37 1.28 -10.31 5.18
C CYS A 37 2.78 -10.47 5.02
N ILE A 38 3.56 -10.19 6.05
CA ILE A 38 5.02 -10.31 5.96
C ILE A 38 5.37 -11.76 5.65
N GLY A 39 6.21 -11.94 4.63
CA GLY A 39 6.61 -13.27 4.18
C GLY A 39 5.71 -13.87 3.13
N LYS A 40 4.58 -13.23 2.85
CA LYS A 40 3.70 -13.69 1.78
C LYS A 40 4.03 -12.99 0.48
N THR A 41 3.70 -13.63 -0.63
CA THR A 41 3.94 -13.03 -1.94
C THR A 41 2.79 -12.12 -2.32
N VAL A 42 3.07 -11.25 -3.28
CA VAL A 42 2.06 -10.31 -3.78
C VAL A 42 0.82 -11.06 -4.28
N GLU A 43 1.04 -12.17 -5.02
CA GLU A 43 -0.11 -12.90 -5.59
C GLU A 43 -0.94 -13.61 -4.54
N GLU A 44 -0.38 -13.88 -3.36
CA GLU A 44 -1.14 -14.53 -2.29
C GLU A 44 -2.13 -13.59 -1.62
N ILE A 45 -1.98 -12.30 -1.79
CA ILE A 45 -2.85 -11.34 -1.14
C ILE A 45 -3.97 -10.96 -2.11
N GLU A 46 -5.19 -11.23 -1.71
CA GLU A 46 -6.34 -10.88 -2.53
C GLU A 46 -6.73 -9.44 -2.25
N LEU A 47 -6.50 -8.58 -3.23
CA LEU A 47 -6.82 -7.16 -3.08
C LEU A 47 -8.30 -6.92 -3.32
N PRO A 48 -8.86 -5.87 -2.71
CA PRO A 48 -10.25 -5.52 -2.99
C PRO A 48 -10.38 -5.03 -4.43
N GLU A 49 -11.59 -5.09 -4.95
CA GLU A 49 -11.87 -4.51 -6.25
C GLU A 49 -11.56 -3.03 -6.24
N ASN A 50 -11.13 -2.53 -7.36
CA ASN A 50 -10.80 -1.12 -7.55
C ASN A 50 -9.59 -0.69 -6.72
N ALA A 51 -8.68 -1.63 -6.47
CA ALA A 51 -7.39 -1.35 -5.85
C ALA A 51 -6.32 -2.11 -6.59
N ALA A 52 -5.27 -1.39 -6.95
CA ALA A 52 -4.12 -2.00 -7.61
C ALA A 52 -2.86 -1.61 -6.85
N LEU A 53 -2.02 -2.60 -6.57
CA LEU A 53 -0.72 -2.35 -5.96
C LEU A 53 0.22 -1.89 -7.08
N ALA A 54 0.64 -0.64 -7.00
CA ALA A 54 1.43 -0.03 -8.06
C ALA A 54 2.92 -0.24 -7.85
N ALA A 55 3.38 -0.21 -6.61
CA ALA A 55 4.80 -0.34 -6.33
C ALA A 55 5.03 -0.60 -4.85
N ILE A 56 6.20 -1.11 -4.53
CA ILE A 56 6.68 -1.26 -3.17
C ILE A 56 7.95 -0.42 -3.07
N VAL A 57 8.06 0.38 -2.03
CA VAL A 57 9.30 1.11 -1.76
C VAL A 57 9.92 0.50 -0.51
N ARG A 58 11.12 -0.01 -0.66
CA ARG A 58 11.84 -0.70 0.42
C ARG A 58 13.22 -0.09 0.56
N ASP A 59 13.51 0.45 1.74
CA ASP A 59 14.80 1.08 2.01
C ASP A 59 15.12 2.15 0.96
N GLY A 60 14.11 2.93 0.57
CA GLY A 60 14.27 4.00 -0.39
C GLY A 60 14.35 3.55 -1.83
N ARG A 61 14.18 2.27 -2.11
CA ARG A 61 14.25 1.73 -3.46
C ARG A 61 12.89 1.29 -3.95
N VAL A 62 12.64 1.58 -5.22
CA VAL A 62 11.40 1.15 -5.85
C VAL A 62 11.53 -0.31 -6.27
N ILE A 63 10.61 -1.12 -5.81
CA ILE A 63 10.51 -2.52 -6.19
C ILE A 63 9.21 -2.68 -6.95
N THR A 64 9.29 -3.21 -8.16
CA THR A 64 8.10 -3.49 -8.94
C THR A 64 7.34 -4.62 -8.25
N ALA A 65 6.06 -4.40 -8.00
CA ALA A 65 5.26 -5.37 -7.27
C ALA A 65 4.86 -6.53 -8.17
N LYS A 66 5.75 -7.49 -8.30
CA LYS A 66 5.51 -8.67 -9.13
C LYS A 66 4.91 -9.78 -8.30
N ALA A 67 4.28 -10.74 -8.98
CA ALA A 67 3.54 -11.82 -8.32
C ALA A 67 4.35 -12.54 -7.25
N HIS A 68 5.63 -12.75 -7.50
CA HIS A 68 6.47 -13.54 -6.58
C HIS A 68 7.23 -12.71 -5.56
N ASP A 69 7.10 -11.39 -5.60
CA ASP A 69 7.76 -10.54 -4.63
C ASP A 69 7.13 -10.77 -3.25
N VAL A 70 7.98 -10.79 -2.22
CA VAL A 70 7.57 -11.08 -0.86
C VAL A 70 7.51 -9.78 -0.07
N PHE A 71 6.45 -9.61 0.70
CA PHE A 71 6.31 -8.44 1.56
C PHE A 71 7.25 -8.53 2.76
N ALA A 72 7.80 -7.39 3.14
CA ALA A 72 8.68 -7.29 4.30
C ALA A 72 8.23 -6.16 5.21
N ALA A 73 8.60 -6.25 6.48
CA ALA A 73 8.27 -5.20 7.44
C ALA A 73 8.88 -3.88 6.99
N GLY A 74 8.13 -2.81 7.15
CA GLY A 74 8.58 -1.48 6.77
C GLY A 74 8.40 -1.15 5.30
N ASP A 75 7.94 -2.09 4.49
CA ASP A 75 7.65 -1.80 3.09
C ASP A 75 6.59 -0.71 3.00
N GLU A 76 6.82 0.25 2.11
CA GLU A 76 5.83 1.25 1.78
C GLU A 76 5.10 0.77 0.54
N LEU A 77 3.82 0.49 0.69
CA LEU A 77 3.01 -0.06 -0.39
C LEU A 77 2.22 1.08 -1.02
N LEU A 78 2.36 1.22 -2.34
CA LEU A 78 1.64 2.27 -3.07
C LEU A 78 0.53 1.64 -3.88
N PHE A 79 -0.67 2.16 -3.69
CA PHE A 79 -1.85 1.66 -4.39
C PHE A 79 -2.51 2.78 -5.18
N VAL A 80 -3.14 2.39 -6.27
CA VAL A 80 -4.13 3.24 -6.92
C VAL A 80 -5.48 2.60 -6.60
N ALA A 81 -6.35 3.34 -5.93
CA ALA A 81 -7.55 2.75 -5.39
C ALA A 81 -8.70 3.75 -5.32
N SER A 82 -9.92 3.23 -5.42
CA SER A 82 -11.10 4.04 -5.17
C SER A 82 -11.21 4.36 -3.67
N ALA A 83 -12.01 5.36 -3.34
CA ALA A 83 -12.21 5.71 -1.94
C ALA A 83 -12.77 4.53 -1.14
N ASP A 84 -13.69 3.79 -1.73
CA ASP A 84 -14.27 2.63 -1.04
C ASP A 84 -13.22 1.55 -0.79
N ALA A 85 -12.32 1.36 -1.74
CA ALA A 85 -11.30 0.33 -1.62
C ALA A 85 -10.26 0.68 -0.54
N GLU A 86 -10.04 1.97 -0.26
CA GLU A 86 -9.04 2.37 0.73
C GLU A 86 -9.28 1.73 2.09
N ALA A 87 -10.53 1.70 2.54
CA ALA A 87 -10.84 1.10 3.84
C ALA A 87 -10.57 -0.40 3.83
N LEU A 88 -10.80 -1.05 2.70
CA LEU A 88 -10.59 -2.49 2.59
C LEU A 88 -9.12 -2.85 2.49
N ILE A 89 -8.30 -1.95 1.95
CA ILE A 89 -6.85 -2.17 1.88
C ILE A 89 -6.28 -2.35 3.28
N LYS A 90 -6.70 -1.50 4.22
CA LYS A 90 -6.18 -1.62 5.58
C LYS A 90 -6.49 -3.00 6.15
N SER A 91 -7.69 -3.50 5.93
CA SER A 91 -8.09 -4.81 6.43
C SER A 91 -7.25 -5.93 5.83
N CYS A 92 -6.80 -5.77 4.58
CA CYS A 92 -5.99 -6.80 3.92
C CYS A 92 -4.60 -6.93 4.53
N PHE A 93 -4.04 -5.81 5.00
CA PHE A 93 -2.62 -5.78 5.39
C PHE A 93 -2.39 -5.56 6.87
N ILE A 94 -3.36 -5.02 7.58
CA ILE A 94 -3.22 -4.69 9.00
C ILE A 94 -4.23 -5.53 9.76
N SER A 95 -3.83 -6.66 10.21
CA SER A 95 -4.73 -7.51 10.98
C SER A 95 -3.96 -8.35 11.98
#